data_7a18bf5d7cc7861f7e9ed4d7cf4dd390
#
_entry.id   7a18bf5d7cc7861f7e9ed4d7cf4dd390
#
_cell.length_a   1.000
_cell.length_b   1.000
_cell.length_c   1.000
_cell.angle_alpha   90.00
_cell.angle_beta   90.00
_cell.angle_gamma   90.00
#
_symmetry.space_group_name_H-M   'P 1'
#
loop_
_entity.id
_entity.type
_entity.pdbx_description
1 polymer ?
#
loop_
_entity_poly.entity_id
_entity_poly.type
_entity_poly.pdbx_seq_one_letter_code
_entity_poly.pdbx_strand_id
1 'polypeptide(L)'
;MSKKIILYLTLSALFPLMAQAQSTVSIGAISSSQAHNVVWESKLYRQIEFLSDSLCGGRGTGTRGNTEAASWIIRRYRDIGLLPCGKHFSTHFYEPFGRNIVGMIPASSKRHRDSYIIVMAHYDGTGTLNGVMYPSADSNASGVVAMLGTAEMFAAMRHLGRAYDCNIIFAALDAKSSSMKGSKALWKMISEGNLTDPVTGKPIPAEKIRLAVNIDQIGGTMSTLKSGRKDFIILLGRDALGAEKSDILSLCNLKYGTDLELGYDYFGSRDFTNIFYRRIGD
;
A
#
# COMPACT_ATOMS: atom_id res chain seq x y z
N MET A 1 21.35 12.82 -11.63
CA MET A 1 20.74 12.14 -10.47
C MET A 1 19.26 11.99 -10.72
N SER A 2 18.74 10.78 -10.79
CA SER A 2 17.33 10.53 -11.10
C SER A 2 16.49 10.87 -9.86
N LYS A 3 15.57 11.84 -9.96
CA LYS A 3 14.62 12.14 -8.89
C LYS A 3 13.70 10.95 -8.71
N LYS A 4 13.72 10.34 -7.52
CA LYS A 4 12.85 9.22 -7.15
C LYS A 4 11.54 9.76 -6.62
N ILE A 5 10.47 9.13 -7.07
CA ILE A 5 9.11 9.65 -6.96
C ILE A 5 8.34 8.84 -5.95
N ILE A 6 7.71 9.52 -4.98
CA ILE A 6 6.74 8.96 -4.06
C ILE A 6 5.37 9.48 -4.45
N LEU A 7 4.45 8.57 -4.71
CA LEU A 7 3.08 8.86 -5.08
C LEU A 7 2.13 8.16 -4.09
N TYR A 8 1.17 8.90 -3.60
CA TYR A 8 0.03 8.35 -2.87
C TYR A 8 -1.09 8.07 -3.87
N LEU A 9 -1.37 6.80 -4.12
CA LEU A 9 -2.42 6.35 -5.04
C LEU A 9 -3.56 5.70 -4.29
N THR A 10 -4.78 5.98 -4.71
CA THR A 10 -5.93 5.19 -4.29
C THR A 10 -6.08 3.93 -5.11
N LEU A 11 -6.57 2.94 -4.45
CA LEU A 11 -6.93 1.65 -5.02
C LEU A 11 -8.11 1.73 -5.99
N SER A 12 -8.92 2.79 -5.90
CA SER A 12 -10.11 2.98 -6.74
C SER A 12 -9.82 2.95 -8.25
N ALA A 13 -8.65 3.42 -8.67
CA ALA A 13 -8.24 3.39 -10.07
C ALA A 13 -7.86 1.98 -10.58
N LEU A 14 -7.60 1.02 -9.66
CA LEU A 14 -7.16 -0.32 -10.01
C LEU A 14 -8.28 -1.38 -9.87
N PHE A 15 -9.32 -1.10 -9.07
CA PHE A 15 -10.43 -2.03 -8.83
C PHE A 15 -11.20 -2.46 -10.08
N PRO A 16 -11.52 -1.60 -11.03
CA PRO A 16 -12.27 -2.01 -12.22
C PRO A 16 -11.55 -2.97 -13.15
N LEU A 17 -10.20 -3.06 -13.08
CA LEU A 17 -9.46 -4.01 -13.92
C LEU A 17 -9.77 -5.48 -13.60
N MET A 18 -10.12 -5.76 -12.34
CA MET A 18 -10.48 -7.11 -11.89
C MET A 18 -11.92 -7.48 -12.26
N ALA A 19 -12.81 -6.50 -12.34
CA ALA A 19 -14.21 -6.74 -12.70
C ALA A 19 -14.35 -7.28 -14.14
N GLN A 20 -13.45 -6.91 -15.06
CA GLN A 20 -13.46 -7.40 -16.43
C GLN A 20 -12.87 -8.80 -16.62
N ALA A 21 -12.09 -9.30 -15.64
CA ALA A 21 -11.41 -10.57 -15.76
C ALA A 21 -12.22 -11.79 -15.28
N GLN A 22 -13.35 -11.56 -14.59
CA GLN A 22 -14.17 -12.63 -13.98
C GLN A 22 -15.61 -12.73 -14.55
N SER A 23 -15.86 -12.24 -15.74
CA SER A 23 -17.20 -12.14 -16.35
C SER A 23 -17.73 -13.44 -16.92
N THR A 24 -17.69 -14.56 -16.19
CA THR A 24 -18.36 -15.80 -16.60
C THR A 24 -18.93 -16.61 -15.44
N VAL A 25 -19.75 -16.01 -14.59
CA VAL A 25 -20.70 -16.79 -13.76
C VAL A 25 -21.99 -15.99 -13.63
N SER A 26 -23.03 -16.41 -14.35
CA SER A 26 -24.37 -15.86 -14.24
C SER A 26 -25.05 -16.41 -12.99
N ILE A 27 -25.23 -15.59 -11.98
CA ILE A 27 -26.17 -15.84 -10.88
C ILE A 27 -27.29 -14.82 -11.00
N GLY A 28 -28.53 -15.30 -11.06
CA GLY A 28 -29.71 -14.55 -11.51
C GLY A 28 -29.96 -13.21 -10.82
N ALA A 29 -30.48 -12.27 -11.58
CA ALA A 29 -31.07 -10.98 -11.25
C ALA A 29 -30.15 -9.85 -10.78
N ILE A 30 -28.88 -10.08 -10.47
CA ILE A 30 -27.88 -9.03 -10.20
C ILE A 30 -26.85 -9.09 -11.32
N SER A 31 -26.51 -7.97 -11.96
CA SER A 31 -25.45 -7.97 -12.98
C SER A 31 -24.15 -8.52 -12.38
N SER A 32 -23.39 -9.26 -13.16
CA SER A 32 -22.11 -9.86 -12.71
C SER A 32 -21.15 -8.83 -12.10
N SER A 33 -21.17 -7.58 -12.57
CA SER A 33 -20.40 -6.47 -12.03
C SER A 33 -20.88 -6.04 -10.64
N GLN A 34 -22.19 -5.99 -10.39
CA GLN A 34 -22.73 -5.59 -9.08
C GLN A 34 -22.48 -6.67 -8.02
N ALA A 35 -22.67 -7.94 -8.35
CA ALA A 35 -22.36 -9.05 -7.45
C ALA A 35 -20.86 -9.10 -7.10
N HIS A 36 -20.00 -8.79 -8.05
CA HIS A 36 -18.56 -8.74 -7.85
C HIS A 36 -18.17 -7.60 -6.90
N ASN A 37 -18.68 -6.39 -7.13
CA ASN A 37 -18.41 -5.25 -6.27
C ASN A 37 -18.85 -5.50 -4.82
N VAL A 38 -20.03 -6.06 -4.61
CA VAL A 38 -20.54 -6.40 -3.26
C VAL A 38 -19.63 -7.41 -2.55
N VAL A 39 -19.18 -8.44 -3.25
CA VAL A 39 -18.26 -9.44 -2.66
C VAL A 39 -16.92 -8.81 -2.30
N TRP A 40 -16.39 -7.92 -3.12
CA TRP A 40 -15.14 -7.21 -2.84
C TRP A 40 -15.27 -6.26 -1.66
N GLU A 41 -16.29 -5.43 -1.62
CA GLU A 41 -16.55 -4.52 -0.50
C GLU A 41 -16.64 -5.28 0.81
N SER A 42 -17.44 -6.36 0.88
CA SER A 42 -17.57 -7.17 2.09
C SER A 42 -16.25 -7.80 2.54
N LYS A 43 -15.35 -8.12 1.62
CA LYS A 43 -14.02 -8.63 1.93
C LYS A 43 -13.14 -7.54 2.53
N LEU A 44 -13.12 -6.34 1.94
CA LEU A 44 -12.35 -5.20 2.44
C LEU A 44 -12.80 -4.82 3.84
N TYR A 45 -14.12 -4.70 4.07
CA TYR A 45 -14.67 -4.41 5.39
C TYR A 45 -14.24 -5.43 6.44
N ARG A 46 -14.35 -6.73 6.18
CA ARG A 46 -13.88 -7.78 7.10
C ARG A 46 -12.40 -7.70 7.43
N GLN A 47 -11.58 -7.29 6.49
CA GLN A 47 -10.14 -7.12 6.73
C GLN A 47 -9.86 -5.88 7.60
N ILE A 48 -10.59 -4.78 7.38
CA ILE A 48 -10.50 -3.60 8.23
C ILE A 48 -11.02 -3.92 9.64
N GLU A 49 -12.16 -4.60 9.76
CA GLU A 49 -12.71 -5.05 11.04
C GLU A 49 -11.69 -5.88 11.82
N PHE A 50 -11.07 -6.88 11.19
CA PHE A 50 -10.04 -7.69 11.83
C PHE A 50 -8.87 -6.84 12.36
N LEU A 51 -8.33 -5.94 11.53
CA LEU A 51 -7.22 -5.09 11.95
C LEU A 51 -7.61 -4.08 13.03
N SER A 52 -8.89 -3.72 13.12
CA SER A 52 -9.43 -2.76 14.10
C SER A 52 -10.02 -3.43 15.35
N ASP A 53 -10.05 -4.77 15.38
CA ASP A 53 -10.58 -5.54 16.49
C ASP A 53 -9.70 -5.46 17.74
N SER A 54 -10.31 -5.78 18.87
CA SER A 54 -9.65 -5.82 20.19
C SER A 54 -8.47 -6.79 20.23
N LEU A 55 -8.50 -7.87 19.45
CA LEU A 55 -7.39 -8.82 19.30
C LEU A 55 -6.11 -8.12 18.81
N CYS A 56 -6.27 -7.15 17.91
CA CYS A 56 -5.17 -6.33 17.40
C CYS A 56 -4.83 -5.15 18.34
N GLY A 57 -5.63 -4.87 19.37
CA GLY A 57 -5.34 -3.92 20.44
C GLY A 57 -4.90 -2.53 19.97
N GLY A 58 -5.44 -2.05 18.84
CA GLY A 58 -5.04 -0.80 18.21
C GLY A 58 -3.64 -0.81 17.58
N ARG A 59 -3.00 -1.95 17.50
CA ARG A 59 -1.72 -2.22 16.78
C ARG A 59 -0.53 -1.35 17.19
N GLY A 60 -0.49 -0.89 18.45
CA GLY A 60 0.66 -0.12 18.94
C GLY A 60 1.97 -0.91 18.76
N THR A 61 3.02 -0.28 18.22
CA THR A 61 4.32 -0.91 17.98
C THR A 61 4.86 -1.62 19.22
N GLY A 62 5.37 -2.83 19.05
CA GLY A 62 5.92 -3.66 20.11
C GLY A 62 4.90 -4.37 21.00
N THR A 63 3.60 -4.16 20.78
CA THR A 63 2.54 -4.83 21.55
C THR A 63 2.18 -6.21 20.96
N ARG A 64 1.47 -7.02 21.77
CA ARG A 64 0.90 -8.27 21.30
C ARG A 64 -0.03 -8.06 20.10
N GLY A 65 -0.91 -7.05 20.15
CA GLY A 65 -1.84 -6.75 19.07
C GLY A 65 -1.14 -6.37 17.76
N ASN A 66 -0.02 -5.64 17.83
CA ASN A 66 0.84 -5.39 16.67
C ASN A 66 1.42 -6.70 16.10
N THR A 67 1.80 -7.64 16.97
CA THR A 67 2.30 -8.96 16.55
C THR A 67 1.22 -9.80 15.87
N GLU A 68 -0.02 -9.76 16.36
CA GLU A 68 -1.16 -10.44 15.73
C GLU A 68 -1.45 -9.87 14.33
N ALA A 69 -1.49 -8.53 14.20
CA ALA A 69 -1.65 -7.87 12.91
C ALA A 69 -0.53 -8.24 11.93
N ALA A 70 0.73 -8.21 12.38
CA ALA A 70 1.88 -8.61 11.56
C ALA A 70 1.76 -10.07 11.08
N SER A 71 1.38 -10.97 11.97
CA SER A 71 1.20 -12.40 11.66
C SER A 71 0.08 -12.60 10.64
N TRP A 72 -1.01 -11.84 10.76
CA TRP A 72 -2.10 -11.86 9.81
C TRP A 72 -1.66 -11.35 8.43
N ILE A 73 -0.93 -10.23 8.35
CA ILE A 73 -0.40 -9.70 7.08
C ILE A 73 0.53 -10.71 6.40
N ILE A 74 1.40 -11.38 7.17
CA ILE A 74 2.28 -12.43 6.63
C ILE A 74 1.46 -13.58 6.03
N ARG A 75 0.37 -14.02 6.70
CA ARG A 75 -0.54 -15.04 6.13
C ARG A 75 -1.14 -14.54 4.81
N ARG A 76 -1.64 -13.30 4.78
CA ARG A 76 -2.19 -12.72 3.54
C ARG A 76 -1.15 -12.68 2.41
N TYR A 77 0.10 -12.31 2.70
CA TYR A 77 1.16 -12.30 1.68
C TYR A 77 1.40 -13.70 1.10
N ARG A 78 1.39 -14.73 1.97
CA ARG A 78 1.50 -16.13 1.52
C ARG A 78 0.30 -16.56 0.66
N ASP A 79 -0.91 -16.25 1.10
CA ASP A 79 -2.14 -16.60 0.38
C ASP A 79 -2.19 -15.95 -1.00
N ILE A 80 -1.72 -14.72 -1.14
CA ILE A 80 -1.62 -13.98 -2.41
C ILE A 80 -0.48 -14.54 -3.29
N GLY A 81 0.50 -15.21 -2.70
CA GLY A 81 1.65 -15.75 -3.43
C GLY A 81 2.83 -14.77 -3.57
N LEU A 82 2.98 -13.81 -2.66
CA LEU A 82 4.17 -12.99 -2.60
C LEU A 82 5.41 -13.82 -2.20
N LEU A 83 6.55 -13.39 -2.68
CA LEU A 83 7.85 -13.94 -2.28
C LEU A 83 8.52 -13.01 -1.26
N PRO A 84 9.15 -13.52 -0.18
CA PRO A 84 9.82 -12.67 0.80
C PRO A 84 11.09 -12.03 0.22
N CYS A 85 11.28 -10.73 0.46
CA CYS A 85 12.48 -9.98 0.04
C CYS A 85 13.67 -10.19 1.00
N GLY A 86 13.91 -11.43 1.37
CA GLY A 86 14.93 -11.88 2.31
C GLY A 86 14.62 -13.30 2.76
N LYS A 87 15.21 -13.74 3.86
CA LYS A 87 14.96 -15.09 4.42
C LYS A 87 13.49 -15.27 4.86
N HIS A 88 12.87 -14.21 5.36
CA HIS A 88 11.49 -14.16 5.84
C HIS A 88 10.79 -12.91 5.34
N PHE A 89 9.44 -12.87 5.41
CA PHE A 89 8.69 -11.65 5.13
C PHE A 89 8.97 -10.54 6.17
N SER A 90 9.24 -10.89 7.43
CA SER A 90 9.50 -9.94 8.50
C SER A 90 10.95 -9.53 8.56
N THR A 91 11.19 -8.22 8.64
CA THR A 91 12.49 -7.60 8.92
C THR A 91 12.37 -6.80 10.21
N HIS A 92 13.22 -7.07 11.18
CA HIS A 92 13.16 -6.47 12.51
C HIS A 92 14.07 -5.24 12.61
N PHE A 93 13.66 -4.30 13.45
CA PHE A 93 14.47 -3.16 13.86
C PHE A 93 14.24 -2.89 15.36
N TYR A 94 15.12 -2.08 15.95
CA TYR A 94 15.13 -1.81 17.39
C TYR A 94 14.94 -0.32 17.67
N GLU A 95 14.50 -0.02 18.91
CA GLU A 95 14.28 1.33 19.44
C GLU A 95 13.21 2.17 18.70
N PRO A 96 11.92 1.82 18.80
CA PRO A 96 11.36 0.68 19.53
C PRO A 96 11.55 -0.65 18.77
N PHE A 97 11.39 -1.77 19.47
CA PHE A 97 11.34 -3.06 18.80
C PHE A 97 10.11 -3.12 17.87
N GLY A 98 10.37 -3.24 16.59
CA GLY A 98 9.34 -3.29 15.56
C GLY A 98 9.74 -4.19 14.41
N ARG A 99 8.83 -4.36 13.46
CA ARG A 99 9.07 -5.19 12.28
C ARG A 99 8.35 -4.66 11.06
N ASN A 100 9.02 -4.58 9.94
CA ASN A 100 8.35 -4.42 8.65
C ASN A 100 8.06 -5.79 8.05
N ILE A 101 7.04 -5.87 7.21
CA ILE A 101 6.69 -7.07 6.47
C ILE A 101 6.85 -6.73 4.99
N VAL A 102 7.78 -7.39 4.32
CA VAL A 102 8.17 -7.06 2.95
C VAL A 102 8.08 -8.29 2.07
N GLY A 103 7.33 -8.17 0.98
CA GLY A 103 7.18 -9.21 -0.01
C GLY A 103 7.15 -8.63 -1.42
N MET A 104 7.37 -9.46 -2.43
CA MET A 104 7.44 -9.04 -3.83
C MET A 104 6.59 -9.93 -4.71
N ILE A 105 5.94 -9.33 -5.69
CA ILE A 105 5.41 -10.01 -6.87
C ILE A 105 6.40 -9.75 -8.01
N PRO A 106 7.05 -10.80 -8.55
CA PRO A 106 8.00 -10.65 -9.64
C PRO A 106 7.33 -10.19 -10.94
N ALA A 107 8.04 -9.43 -11.75
CA ALA A 107 7.64 -9.05 -13.09
C ALA A 107 7.25 -10.29 -13.91
N SER A 108 6.19 -10.19 -14.68
CA SER A 108 5.75 -11.26 -15.59
C SER A 108 6.43 -11.19 -16.96
N SER A 109 6.92 -10.03 -17.36
CA SER A 109 7.69 -9.84 -18.59
C SER A 109 9.22 -9.82 -18.33
N LYS A 110 10.00 -10.00 -19.40
CA LYS A 110 11.47 -9.92 -19.30
C LYS A 110 12.01 -8.48 -19.43
N ARG A 111 11.17 -7.53 -19.82
CA ARG A 111 11.60 -6.22 -20.32
C ARG A 111 12.25 -5.33 -19.26
N HIS A 112 11.72 -5.30 -18.03
CA HIS A 112 12.22 -4.46 -16.93
C HIS A 112 12.29 -5.23 -15.61
N ARG A 113 12.78 -6.49 -15.68
CA ARG A 113 12.93 -7.37 -14.50
C ARG A 113 13.90 -6.84 -13.44
N ASP A 114 14.71 -5.87 -13.80
CA ASP A 114 15.69 -5.23 -12.92
C ASP A 114 15.19 -3.90 -12.36
N SER A 115 13.90 -3.58 -12.55
CA SER A 115 13.29 -2.37 -11.98
C SER A 115 12.16 -2.71 -11.02
N TYR A 116 11.96 -1.82 -10.05
CA TYR A 116 11.07 -2.05 -8.91
C TYR A 116 10.14 -0.86 -8.69
N ILE A 117 8.93 -1.18 -8.25
CA ILE A 117 7.97 -0.24 -7.64
C ILE A 117 7.75 -0.71 -6.21
N ILE A 118 7.71 0.20 -5.25
CA ILE A 118 7.35 -0.12 -3.87
C ILE A 118 5.96 0.46 -3.59
N VAL A 119 5.04 -0.40 -3.15
CA VAL A 119 3.74 -0.01 -2.60
C VAL A 119 3.79 -0.28 -1.10
N MET A 120 3.50 0.73 -0.29
CA MET A 120 3.65 0.63 1.15
C MET A 120 2.46 1.24 1.90
N ALA A 121 2.21 0.72 3.09
CA ALA A 121 1.28 1.26 4.07
C ALA A 121 1.80 0.95 5.47
N HIS A 122 1.62 1.86 6.45
CA HIS A 122 1.95 1.50 7.82
C HIS A 122 0.83 0.69 8.45
N TYR A 123 1.15 -0.35 9.23
CA TYR A 123 0.16 -1.20 9.89
C TYR A 123 0.06 -0.97 11.40
N ASP A 124 1.01 -0.26 11.99
CA ASP A 124 0.90 0.18 13.38
C ASP A 124 -0.24 1.21 13.52
N GLY A 125 -0.75 1.32 14.71
CA GLY A 125 -1.73 2.30 15.11
C GLY A 125 -1.38 2.91 16.46
N THR A 126 -2.29 3.67 17.03
CA THR A 126 -2.11 4.33 18.33
C THR A 126 -1.94 3.34 19.48
N GLY A 127 -2.54 2.15 19.38
CA GLY A 127 -2.56 1.19 20.46
C GLY A 127 -3.56 1.55 21.55
N THR A 128 -3.18 1.30 22.79
CA THR A 128 -3.98 1.62 23.99
C THR A 128 -3.29 2.74 24.78
N LEU A 129 -4.01 3.84 24.99
CA LEU A 129 -3.56 4.97 25.80
C LEU A 129 -4.52 5.17 26.98
N ASN A 130 -4.00 5.26 28.19
CA ASN A 130 -4.78 5.47 29.42
C ASN A 130 -5.96 4.48 29.57
N GLY A 131 -5.73 3.23 29.20
CA GLY A 131 -6.75 2.16 29.26
C GLY A 131 -7.77 2.18 28.12
N VAL A 132 -7.72 3.14 27.20
CA VAL A 132 -8.60 3.25 26.04
C VAL A 132 -7.89 2.73 24.81
N MET A 133 -8.45 1.71 24.16
CA MET A 133 -7.97 1.16 22.89
C MET A 133 -8.46 2.04 21.73
N TYR A 134 -7.53 2.40 20.85
CA TYR A 134 -7.80 3.14 19.62
C TYR A 134 -7.76 2.17 18.43
N PRO A 135 -8.90 1.86 17.80
CA PRO A 135 -8.98 0.86 16.73
C PRO A 135 -8.14 1.18 15.50
N SER A 136 -7.89 2.47 15.25
CA SER A 136 -7.06 2.95 14.13
C SER A 136 -7.49 2.39 12.77
N ALA A 137 -8.81 2.32 12.52
CA ALA A 137 -9.38 1.77 11.28
C ALA A 137 -8.92 2.56 10.05
N ASP A 138 -9.05 3.89 10.08
CA ASP A 138 -8.57 4.73 8.99
C ASP A 138 -7.05 4.95 9.05
N SER A 139 -6.47 5.11 10.22
CA SER A 139 -5.02 5.32 10.37
C SER A 139 -4.29 4.09 11.00
N ASN A 140 -3.96 3.00 10.28
CA ASN A 140 -4.07 2.95 8.82
C ASN A 140 -4.45 1.52 8.37
N ALA A 141 -5.50 0.91 8.98
CA ALA A 141 -5.98 -0.38 8.47
C ALA A 141 -6.52 -0.23 7.04
N SER A 142 -7.14 0.93 6.71
CA SER A 142 -7.63 1.25 5.37
C SER A 142 -6.51 1.15 4.32
N GLY A 143 -5.37 1.78 4.56
CA GLY A 143 -4.23 1.75 3.65
C GLY A 143 -3.60 0.36 3.53
N VAL A 144 -3.51 -0.40 4.65
CA VAL A 144 -3.02 -1.79 4.61
C VAL A 144 -3.92 -2.67 3.75
N VAL A 145 -5.22 -2.57 3.93
CA VAL A 145 -6.19 -3.37 3.16
C VAL A 145 -6.16 -2.98 1.68
N ALA A 146 -6.02 -1.71 1.37
CA ALA A 146 -5.85 -1.22 0.01
C ALA A 146 -4.55 -1.74 -0.64
N MET A 147 -3.44 -1.74 0.09
CA MET A 147 -2.17 -2.33 -0.36
C MET A 147 -2.32 -3.84 -0.64
N LEU A 148 -2.98 -4.59 0.23
CA LEU A 148 -3.24 -6.02 0.04
C LEU A 148 -4.13 -6.28 -1.18
N GLY A 149 -5.20 -5.49 -1.36
CA GLY A 149 -6.06 -5.57 -2.54
C GLY A 149 -5.27 -5.30 -3.83
N THR A 150 -4.36 -4.33 -3.83
CA THR A 150 -3.46 -4.07 -4.96
C THR A 150 -2.57 -5.30 -5.24
N ALA A 151 -2.03 -5.94 -4.22
CA ALA A 151 -1.23 -7.15 -4.38
C ALA A 151 -2.05 -8.30 -4.98
N GLU A 152 -3.29 -8.51 -4.51
CA GLU A 152 -4.21 -9.50 -5.06
C GLU A 152 -4.49 -9.27 -6.55
N MET A 153 -4.67 -8.00 -6.95
CA MET A 153 -4.90 -7.65 -8.35
C MET A 153 -3.70 -8.00 -9.24
N PHE A 154 -2.48 -7.67 -8.83
CA PHE A 154 -1.29 -8.04 -9.59
C PHE A 154 -1.06 -9.55 -9.64
N ALA A 155 -1.33 -10.27 -8.55
CA ALA A 155 -1.29 -11.72 -8.54
C ALA A 155 -2.30 -12.33 -9.53
N ALA A 156 -3.54 -11.82 -9.55
CA ALA A 156 -4.56 -12.27 -10.50
C ALA A 156 -4.19 -11.92 -11.95
N MET A 157 -3.66 -10.74 -12.23
CA MET A 157 -3.15 -10.38 -13.55
C MET A 157 -2.10 -11.39 -14.04
N ARG A 158 -1.20 -11.81 -13.16
CA ARG A 158 -0.19 -12.82 -13.47
C ARG A 158 -0.82 -14.16 -13.81
N HIS A 159 -1.80 -14.63 -13.04
CA HIS A 159 -2.53 -15.88 -13.31
C HIS A 159 -3.28 -15.83 -14.65
N LEU A 160 -3.78 -14.68 -15.04
CA LEU A 160 -4.46 -14.45 -16.32
C LEU A 160 -3.49 -14.24 -17.49
N GLY A 161 -2.19 -14.42 -17.30
CA GLY A 161 -1.17 -14.23 -18.34
C GLY A 161 -0.99 -12.78 -18.79
N ARG A 162 -1.53 -11.79 -18.04
CA ARG A 162 -1.33 -10.38 -18.36
C ARG A 162 0.06 -9.94 -17.92
N ALA A 163 0.81 -9.39 -18.87
CA ALA A 163 2.18 -8.93 -18.62
C ALA A 163 2.20 -7.59 -17.90
N TYR A 164 3.11 -7.47 -16.94
CA TYR A 164 3.59 -6.21 -16.36
C TYR A 164 5.11 -6.25 -16.24
N ASP A 165 5.74 -5.09 -16.42
CA ASP A 165 7.15 -5.02 -16.79
C ASP A 165 8.13 -4.88 -15.61
N CYS A 166 7.67 -4.59 -14.39
CA CYS A 166 8.55 -4.37 -13.24
C CYS A 166 8.16 -5.24 -12.06
N ASN A 167 9.10 -5.47 -11.16
CA ASN A 167 8.84 -6.11 -9.89
C ASN A 167 8.07 -5.16 -8.97
N ILE A 168 7.12 -5.69 -8.19
CA ILE A 168 6.33 -4.87 -7.26
C ILE A 168 6.57 -5.38 -5.85
N ILE A 169 7.17 -4.52 -5.02
CA ILE A 169 7.43 -4.76 -3.62
C ILE A 169 6.26 -4.21 -2.83
N PHE A 170 5.71 -5.00 -1.93
CA PHE A 170 4.68 -4.61 -0.97
C PHE A 170 5.29 -4.59 0.43
N ALA A 171 5.25 -3.43 1.08
CA ALA A 171 5.86 -3.22 2.38
C ALA A 171 4.84 -2.71 3.40
N ALA A 172 4.43 -3.58 4.34
CA ALA A 172 3.70 -3.16 5.51
C ALA A 172 4.69 -2.66 6.57
N LEU A 173 4.62 -1.38 6.88
CA LEU A 173 5.58 -0.68 7.73
C LEU A 173 5.07 -0.57 9.16
N ASP A 174 5.97 -0.67 10.13
CA ASP A 174 5.69 -0.49 11.54
C ASP A 174 6.23 0.85 12.06
N ALA A 175 5.82 1.24 13.26
CA ALA A 175 6.37 2.36 14.01
C ALA A 175 6.34 3.72 13.27
N LYS A 176 5.26 4.00 12.54
CA LYS A 176 5.02 5.33 11.98
C LYS A 176 4.93 6.37 13.10
N SER A 177 4.17 6.06 14.15
CA SER A 177 4.00 6.92 15.33
C SER A 177 5.32 7.20 16.08
N SER A 178 6.31 6.33 15.94
CA SER A 178 7.65 6.48 16.50
C SER A 178 8.64 7.13 15.51
N SER A 179 8.30 8.28 14.97
CA SER A 179 9.13 9.02 14.01
C SER A 179 9.48 8.22 12.74
N MET A 180 8.52 7.46 12.23
CA MET A 180 8.64 6.65 11.00
C MET A 180 9.82 5.68 11.00
N LYS A 181 10.09 5.04 12.14
CA LYS A 181 11.23 4.11 12.29
C LYS A 181 11.19 2.97 11.29
N GLY A 182 9.99 2.42 10.97
CA GLY A 182 9.86 1.36 9.97
C GLY A 182 10.30 1.80 8.58
N SER A 183 9.88 2.98 8.13
CA SER A 183 10.32 3.51 6.82
C SER A 183 11.83 3.74 6.78
N LYS A 184 12.39 4.27 7.86
CA LYS A 184 13.85 4.47 8.00
C LYS A 184 14.59 3.15 7.96
N ALA A 185 14.08 2.12 8.64
CA ALA A 185 14.66 0.78 8.63
C ALA A 185 14.61 0.14 7.24
N LEU A 186 13.48 0.26 6.52
CA LEU A 186 13.37 -0.22 5.16
C LEU A 186 14.36 0.49 4.23
N TRP A 187 14.45 1.82 4.32
CA TRP A 187 15.43 2.59 3.54
C TRP A 187 16.86 2.17 3.83
N LYS A 188 17.20 2.01 5.11
CA LYS A 188 18.52 1.53 5.51
C LYS A 188 18.84 0.16 4.89
N MET A 189 17.90 -0.79 4.93
CA MET A 189 18.08 -2.10 4.29
C MET A 189 18.33 -1.99 2.79
N ILE A 190 17.62 -1.10 2.09
CA ILE A 190 17.81 -0.88 0.66
C ILE A 190 19.18 -0.26 0.39
N SER A 191 19.55 0.80 1.11
CA SER A 191 20.79 1.54 0.91
C SER A 191 22.05 0.73 1.26
N GLU A 192 21.93 -0.21 2.21
CA GLU A 192 23.01 -1.11 2.61
C GLU A 192 23.04 -2.43 1.81
N GLY A 193 22.13 -2.63 0.86
CA GLY A 193 22.04 -3.85 0.05
C GLY A 193 21.52 -5.08 0.81
N ASN A 194 20.84 -4.88 1.92
CA ASN A 194 20.31 -5.95 2.76
C ASN A 194 18.89 -6.42 2.37
N LEU A 195 18.21 -5.69 1.49
CA LEU A 195 16.94 -6.13 0.90
C LEU A 195 17.25 -6.88 -0.40
N THR A 196 16.84 -8.15 -0.50
CA THR A 196 17.18 -9.02 -1.61
C THR A 196 15.99 -9.33 -2.51
N ASP A 197 16.23 -9.36 -3.80
CA ASP A 197 15.28 -9.84 -4.79
C ASP A 197 15.15 -11.37 -4.66
N PRO A 198 13.94 -11.89 -4.38
CA PRO A 198 13.73 -13.31 -4.12
C PRO A 198 13.92 -14.21 -5.36
N VAL A 199 13.94 -13.64 -6.56
CA VAL A 199 14.13 -14.39 -7.81
C VAL A 199 15.59 -14.50 -8.17
N THR A 200 16.36 -13.42 -7.98
CA THR A 200 17.78 -13.36 -8.37
C THR A 200 18.72 -13.62 -7.20
N GLY A 201 18.25 -13.51 -5.97
CA GLY A 201 19.06 -13.59 -4.75
C GLY A 201 20.01 -12.39 -4.55
N LYS A 202 19.93 -11.38 -5.42
CA LYS A 202 20.81 -10.21 -5.37
C LYS A 202 20.18 -9.06 -4.58
N PRO A 203 20.99 -8.15 -4.02
CA PRO A 203 20.47 -6.92 -3.44
C PRO A 203 19.61 -6.13 -4.43
N ILE A 204 18.55 -5.52 -3.93
CA ILE A 204 17.69 -4.61 -4.68
C ILE A 204 18.36 -3.23 -4.70
N PRO A 205 18.88 -2.76 -5.85
CA PRO A 205 19.58 -1.49 -5.89
C PRO A 205 18.59 -0.32 -5.76
N ALA A 206 18.96 0.66 -4.94
CA ALA A 206 18.12 1.82 -4.70
C ALA A 206 17.80 2.61 -5.99
N GLU A 207 18.75 2.71 -6.91
CA GLU A 207 18.60 3.39 -8.21
C GLU A 207 17.65 2.68 -9.18
N LYS A 208 17.37 1.39 -8.94
CA LYS A 208 16.41 0.61 -9.72
C LYS A 208 14.98 0.72 -9.22
N ILE A 209 14.76 1.36 -8.07
CA ILE A 209 13.42 1.68 -7.57
C ILE A 209 12.93 2.92 -8.29
N ARG A 210 11.96 2.74 -9.18
CA ARG A 210 11.44 3.79 -10.07
C ARG A 210 10.34 4.61 -9.42
N LEU A 211 9.60 4.02 -8.48
CA LEU A 211 8.45 4.65 -7.85
C LEU A 211 8.26 4.05 -6.45
N ALA A 212 7.93 4.90 -5.50
CA ALA A 212 7.43 4.51 -4.19
C ALA A 212 6.03 5.12 -3.99
N VAL A 213 5.07 4.27 -3.66
CA VAL A 213 3.68 4.64 -3.39
C VAL A 213 3.39 4.37 -1.93
N ASN A 214 3.02 5.38 -1.16
CA ASN A 214 2.57 5.19 0.21
C ASN A 214 1.07 5.45 0.31
N ILE A 215 0.34 4.52 0.95
CA ILE A 215 -1.10 4.59 1.12
C ILE A 215 -1.37 4.85 2.60
N ASP A 216 -2.02 5.98 2.90
CA ASP A 216 -2.27 6.41 4.26
C ASP A 216 -3.64 7.10 4.36
N GLN A 217 -4.47 6.66 5.31
CA GLN A 217 -5.76 7.27 5.68
C GLN A 217 -6.70 7.49 4.48
N ILE A 218 -7.10 6.42 3.82
CA ILE A 218 -7.96 6.49 2.63
C ILE A 218 -9.41 6.04 2.90
N GLY A 219 -9.77 5.74 4.14
CA GLY A 219 -11.08 5.22 4.53
C GLY A 219 -12.01 6.24 5.18
N GLY A 220 -11.53 7.45 5.49
CA GLY A 220 -12.29 8.47 6.19
C GLY A 220 -12.39 9.79 5.44
N THR A 221 -13.43 10.56 5.75
CA THR A 221 -13.56 11.96 5.32
C THR A 221 -13.29 12.87 6.51
N MET A 222 -12.15 13.55 6.55
CA MET A 222 -11.84 14.49 7.63
C MET A 222 -12.58 15.82 7.47
N SER A 223 -12.60 16.36 6.26
CA SER A 223 -13.32 17.58 5.89
C SER A 223 -13.57 17.57 4.39
N THR A 224 -14.56 18.31 3.93
CA THR A 224 -14.78 18.51 2.50
C THR A 224 -13.66 19.35 1.91
N LEU A 225 -13.30 19.09 0.66
CA LEU A 225 -12.48 20.01 -0.11
C LEU A 225 -13.23 21.34 -0.34
N LYS A 226 -12.55 22.37 -0.86
CA LYS A 226 -13.16 23.66 -1.19
C LYS A 226 -14.36 23.54 -2.14
N SER A 227 -14.40 22.48 -2.95
CA SER A 227 -15.52 22.11 -3.81
C SER A 227 -16.78 21.65 -3.05
N GLY A 228 -16.66 21.31 -1.76
CA GLY A 228 -17.72 20.70 -0.97
C GLY A 228 -17.85 19.18 -1.17
N ARG A 229 -17.05 18.56 -2.06
CA ARG A 229 -17.05 17.10 -2.27
C ARG A 229 -16.45 16.37 -1.09
N LYS A 230 -17.02 15.17 -0.81
CA LYS A 230 -16.53 14.25 0.24
C LYS A 230 -15.77 13.06 -0.32
N ASP A 231 -16.00 12.74 -1.59
CA ASP A 231 -15.38 11.65 -2.35
C ASP A 231 -14.12 12.16 -3.05
N PHE A 232 -13.09 12.37 -2.28
CA PHE A 232 -11.81 12.87 -2.78
C PHE A 232 -10.64 12.05 -2.28
N ILE A 233 -9.52 12.23 -2.97
CA ILE A 233 -8.23 11.78 -2.51
C ILE A 233 -7.19 12.87 -2.63
N ILE A 234 -6.30 12.94 -1.65
CA ILE A 234 -5.17 13.85 -1.67
C ILE A 234 -3.92 13.12 -2.14
N LEU A 235 -3.30 13.68 -3.18
CA LEU A 235 -2.11 13.17 -3.82
C LEU A 235 -0.93 14.07 -3.49
N LEU A 236 0.02 13.56 -2.73
CA LEU A 236 1.26 14.26 -2.42
C LEU A 236 2.37 13.76 -3.34
N GLY A 237 3.19 14.65 -3.87
CA GLY A 237 4.31 14.30 -4.73
C GLY A 237 4.07 14.41 -6.23
N ARG A 238 3.01 15.09 -6.65
CA ARG A 238 2.69 15.31 -8.07
C ARG A 238 3.87 15.90 -8.85
N ASP A 239 4.52 16.90 -8.29
CA ASP A 239 5.63 17.59 -8.97
C ASP A 239 6.83 16.68 -9.24
N ALA A 240 7.01 15.66 -8.38
CA ALA A 240 8.05 14.67 -8.56
C ALA A 240 7.74 13.67 -9.70
N LEU A 241 6.47 13.52 -10.12
CA LEU A 241 6.08 12.66 -11.25
C LEU A 241 6.42 13.28 -12.62
N GLY A 242 6.53 14.59 -12.68
CA GLY A 242 6.57 15.34 -13.94
C GLY A 242 5.18 15.45 -14.59
N ALA A 243 5.01 16.45 -15.43
CA ALA A 243 3.71 16.82 -16.01
C ALA A 243 3.04 15.64 -16.77
N GLU A 244 3.78 14.92 -17.58
CA GLU A 244 3.24 13.79 -18.37
C GLU A 244 2.68 12.66 -17.53
N LYS A 245 3.25 12.41 -16.33
CA LYS A 245 2.81 11.32 -15.46
C LYS A 245 1.73 11.73 -14.48
N SER A 246 1.59 13.02 -14.20
CA SER A 246 0.52 13.51 -13.32
C SER A 246 -0.87 13.28 -13.90
N ASP A 247 -0.99 13.22 -15.22
CA ASP A 247 -2.25 12.98 -15.91
C ASP A 247 -2.71 11.52 -15.85
N ILE A 248 -1.81 10.58 -15.56
CA ILE A 248 -2.16 9.14 -15.45
C ILE A 248 -3.27 8.92 -14.43
N LEU A 249 -3.24 9.63 -13.31
CA LEU A 249 -4.26 9.47 -12.26
C LEU A 249 -5.62 10.00 -12.71
N SER A 250 -5.64 11.15 -13.37
CA SER A 250 -6.87 11.72 -13.94
C SER A 250 -7.43 10.80 -15.03
N LEU A 251 -6.55 10.25 -15.89
CA LEU A 251 -6.94 9.29 -16.90
C LEU A 251 -7.49 7.99 -16.30
N CYS A 252 -6.88 7.48 -15.22
CA CYS A 252 -7.38 6.31 -14.51
C CYS A 252 -8.73 6.60 -13.86
N ASN A 253 -8.88 7.74 -13.22
CA ASN A 253 -10.12 8.17 -12.58
C ASN A 253 -11.27 8.20 -13.61
N LEU A 254 -11.03 8.83 -14.76
CA LEU A 254 -11.98 8.87 -15.87
C LEU A 254 -12.25 7.48 -16.47
N LYS A 255 -11.20 6.74 -16.80
CA LYS A 255 -11.28 5.43 -17.48
C LYS A 255 -12.04 4.40 -16.67
N TYR A 256 -11.88 4.42 -15.36
CA TYR A 256 -12.49 3.44 -14.46
C TYR A 256 -13.75 3.95 -13.76
N GLY A 257 -14.18 5.17 -14.06
CA GLY A 257 -15.42 5.74 -13.52
C GLY A 257 -15.41 5.84 -11.99
N THR A 258 -14.24 6.10 -11.39
CA THR A 258 -14.14 6.23 -9.92
C THR A 258 -14.67 7.58 -9.43
N ASP A 259 -14.72 8.57 -10.31
CA ASP A 259 -15.25 9.93 -10.08
C ASP A 259 -14.78 10.58 -8.78
N LEU A 260 -13.53 10.30 -8.37
CA LEU A 260 -12.93 10.91 -7.19
C LEU A 260 -12.40 12.31 -7.54
N GLU A 261 -12.59 13.26 -6.64
CA GLU A 261 -11.88 14.53 -6.74
C GLU A 261 -10.42 14.33 -6.33
N LEU A 262 -9.49 14.68 -7.23
CA LEU A 262 -8.06 14.57 -7.00
C LEU A 262 -7.54 15.90 -6.43
N GLY A 263 -7.25 15.93 -5.12
CA GLY A 263 -6.66 17.07 -4.45
C GLY A 263 -5.13 16.98 -4.48
N TYR A 264 -4.47 18.05 -4.89
CA TYR A 264 -3.01 18.12 -4.95
C TYR A 264 -2.41 19.09 -3.92
N ASP A 265 -3.24 19.97 -3.38
CA ASP A 265 -2.84 21.03 -2.45
C ASP A 265 -3.36 20.76 -1.06
N TYR A 266 -2.61 19.97 -0.27
CA TYR A 266 -2.93 19.76 1.13
C TYR A 266 -2.03 20.62 2.02
N PHE A 267 -2.57 21.70 2.53
CA PHE A 267 -1.86 22.64 3.42
C PHE A 267 -1.83 22.22 4.90
N GLY A 268 -2.30 21.05 5.26
CA GLY A 268 -2.55 20.66 6.66
C GLY A 268 -1.49 19.83 7.36
N SER A 269 -0.60 19.14 6.66
CA SER A 269 0.39 18.31 7.33
C SER A 269 1.82 18.67 6.92
N ARG A 270 2.50 19.39 7.79
CA ARG A 270 3.97 19.56 7.73
C ARG A 270 4.71 18.22 7.90
N ASP A 271 4.03 17.18 8.38
CA ASP A 271 4.67 15.95 8.83
C ASP A 271 5.00 14.98 7.69
N PHE A 272 4.15 14.90 6.67
CA PHE A 272 4.35 13.94 5.59
C PHE A 272 5.26 14.43 4.46
N THR A 273 5.10 15.66 4.01
CA THR A 273 5.84 16.20 2.87
C THR A 273 7.33 16.39 3.15
N ASN A 274 7.69 16.85 4.34
CA ASN A 274 9.09 17.22 4.62
C ASN A 274 10.03 16.05 4.89
N ILE A 275 9.54 14.93 5.43
CA ILE A 275 10.43 13.83 5.84
C ILE A 275 10.66 12.86 4.69
N PHE A 276 9.62 12.56 3.90
CA PHE A 276 9.76 11.69 2.74
C PHE A 276 10.45 12.37 1.57
N TYR A 277 10.14 13.64 1.28
CA TYR A 277 10.80 14.41 0.23
C TYR A 277 12.29 14.63 0.48
N ARG A 278 12.70 14.88 1.73
CA ARG A 278 14.10 15.10 2.07
C ARG A 278 14.96 13.85 2.09
N ARG A 279 14.41 12.64 2.16
CA ARG A 279 15.18 11.40 2.31
C ARG A 279 15.19 10.49 1.09
N ILE A 280 14.27 10.68 0.16
CA ILE A 280 14.21 9.93 -1.10
C ILE A 280 14.56 10.84 -2.28
N GLY A 281 14.54 12.15 -2.09
CA GLY A 281 14.85 13.18 -3.10
C GLY A 281 16.28 13.74 -3.03
N ASP A 282 17.02 13.48 -1.96
CA ASP A 282 18.45 13.74 -1.84
C ASP A 282 19.20 12.39 -2.09
#